data_6ab46573b957a36ad39b161d68dd9557
#
_entry.id   6ab46573b957a36ad39b161d68dd9557
#
_cell.length_a   1.000
_cell.length_b   1.000
_cell.length_c   1.000
_cell.angle_alpha   90.00
_cell.angle_beta   90.00
_cell.angle_gamma   90.00
#
_symmetry.space_group_name_H-M   'P 1'
#
loop_
_entity.id
_entity.type
_entity.pdbx_description
1 polymer ?
#
loop_
_entity_poly.entity_id
_entity_poly.type
_entity_poly.pdbx_seq_one_letter_code
_entity_poly.pdbx_strand_id
1 'polypeptide(L)' 'MADTPDIRPVGDLPDAIGKTAARELAIHGVTNLRQVAAHSRQELLAIHGVGPKAIAILGEALAAMGLAYQDA' A
#
# COMPACT_ATOMS: atom_id res chain seq x y z
N MET A 1 17.20 -20.24 7.49
CA MET A 1 16.70 -19.85 7.35
C MET A 1 15.90 -19.60 7.26
N ALA A 2 15.81 -19.67 7.29
CA ALA A 2 15.15 -19.30 7.19
C ALA A 2 14.41 -19.00 7.31
N ASP A 3 14.17 -18.97 7.24
CA ASP A 3 13.47 -18.57 7.29
C ASP A 3 12.45 -18.28 7.23
N THR A 4 11.97 -18.22 7.52
CA THR A 4 11.03 -17.93 7.41
C THR A 4 10.30 -17.33 7.09
N PRO A 5 9.97 -17.41 6.74
CA PRO A 5 9.31 -16.65 6.28
C PRO A 5 8.20 -16.25 6.70
N ASP A 6 8.26 -15.36 6.97
CA ASP A 6 7.36 -14.67 7.31
C ASP A 6 6.49 -14.41 6.26
N ILE A 7 5.54 -14.99 6.11
CA ILE A 7 4.71 -14.78 5.13
C ILE A 7 3.80 -13.74 5.43
N ARG A 8 4.06 -12.53 5.08
CA ARG A 8 3.21 -11.45 5.31
C ARG A 8 2.45 -11.19 4.08
N PRO A 9 1.15 -11.27 4.09
CA PRO A 9 0.33 -11.03 2.91
C PRO A 9 0.40 -9.60 2.43
N VAL A 10 0.67 -8.67 3.33
CA VAL A 10 0.65 -7.27 2.96
C VAL A 10 2.00 -6.67 2.72
N GLY A 11 3.03 -7.46 2.71
CA GLY A 11 4.36 -6.94 2.45
C GLY A 11 4.75 -5.86 3.42
N ASP A 12 5.19 -4.72 2.92
CA ASP A 12 5.67 -3.63 3.76
C ASP A 12 4.69 -2.47 3.89
N LEU A 13 3.42 -2.71 3.64
CA LEU A 13 2.42 -1.66 3.80
C LEU A 13 2.28 -1.29 5.28
N PRO A 14 2.10 0.01 5.58
CA PRO A 14 1.98 0.42 6.97
C PRO A 14 0.66 -0.04 7.58
N ASP A 15 0.70 -0.46 8.83
CA ASP A 15 -0.50 -0.91 9.54
C ASP A 15 -1.49 0.22 9.73
N ALA A 16 -1.03 1.46 9.71
CA ALA A 16 -1.88 2.62 9.95
C ALA A 16 -2.99 2.78 8.93
N ILE A 17 -2.87 2.17 7.75
CA ILE A 17 -3.92 2.24 6.75
C ILE A 17 -5.14 1.42 7.14
N GLY A 18 -4.96 0.49 8.09
CA GLY A 18 -6.05 -0.36 8.56
C GLY A 18 -6.15 -1.66 7.80
N LYS A 19 -6.82 -2.62 8.43
CA LYS A 19 -6.91 -3.95 7.86
C LYS A 19 -7.74 -4.00 6.59
N THR A 20 -8.81 -3.20 6.54
CA THR A 20 -9.70 -3.19 5.38
C THR A 20 -8.96 -2.70 4.15
N ALA A 21 -8.25 -1.58 4.28
CA ALA A 21 -7.50 -1.04 3.14
C ALA A 21 -6.41 -2.02 2.70
N ALA A 22 -5.70 -2.60 3.67
CA ALA A 22 -4.64 -3.53 3.36
C ALA A 22 -5.18 -4.75 2.61
N ARG A 23 -6.31 -5.28 3.07
CA ARG A 23 -6.91 -6.43 2.43
C ARG A 23 -7.37 -6.13 1.01
N GLU A 24 -8.03 -4.99 0.83
CA GLU A 24 -8.53 -4.62 -0.47
C GLU A 24 -7.39 -4.36 -1.45
N LEU A 25 -6.32 -3.73 -0.99
CA LEU A 25 -5.15 -3.53 -1.82
C LEU A 25 -4.55 -4.87 -2.24
N ALA A 26 -4.45 -5.81 -1.31
CA ALA A 26 -3.91 -7.13 -1.63
C ALA A 26 -4.75 -7.86 -2.66
N ILE A 27 -6.07 -7.74 -2.57
CA ILE A 27 -6.97 -8.33 -3.55
C ILE A 27 -6.69 -7.78 -4.95
N HIS A 28 -6.31 -6.52 -5.03
CA HIS A 28 -5.98 -5.87 -6.29
C HIS A 28 -4.51 -6.00 -6.66
N GLY A 29 -3.77 -6.87 -5.98
CA GLY A 29 -2.38 -7.13 -6.32
C GLY A 29 -1.39 -6.12 -5.77
N VAL A 30 -1.83 -5.27 -4.85
CA VAL A 30 -0.96 -4.25 -4.26
C VAL A 30 -0.61 -4.67 -2.85
N THR A 31 0.56 -5.25 -2.68
CA THR A 31 0.96 -5.81 -1.38
C THR A 31 2.21 -5.15 -0.81
N ASN A 32 2.84 -4.23 -1.55
CA ASN A 32 4.01 -3.54 -1.03
C ASN A 32 4.06 -2.11 -1.56
N LEU A 33 4.94 -1.31 -0.98
CA LEU A 33 5.01 0.11 -1.32
C LEU A 33 5.45 0.36 -2.76
N ARG A 34 6.30 -0.49 -3.30
CA ARG A 34 6.69 -0.32 -4.69
C ARG A 34 5.52 -0.49 -5.64
N GLN A 35 4.62 -1.41 -5.30
CA GLN A 35 3.40 -1.58 -6.09
C GLN A 35 2.47 -0.40 -5.92
N VAL A 36 2.42 0.19 -4.72
CA VAL A 36 1.65 1.41 -4.51
C VAL A 36 2.17 2.52 -5.42
N ALA A 37 3.49 2.64 -5.53
CA ALA A 37 4.10 3.66 -6.36
C ALA A 37 3.83 3.45 -7.86
N ALA A 38 3.46 2.24 -8.25
CA ALA A 38 3.14 1.94 -9.64
C ALA A 38 1.72 2.39 -10.02
N HIS A 39 0.95 2.89 -9.05
CA HIS A 39 -0.43 3.32 -9.27
C HIS A 39 -0.58 4.79 -8.92
N SER A 40 -1.62 5.42 -9.47
CA SER A 40 -1.94 6.78 -9.10
C SER A 40 -2.83 6.79 -7.86
N ARG A 41 -2.92 7.95 -7.21
CA ARG A 41 -3.81 8.09 -6.06
C ARG A 41 -5.25 7.83 -6.45
N GLN A 42 -5.65 8.29 -7.63
CA GLN A 42 -7.00 8.09 -8.11
C GLN A 42 -7.31 6.63 -8.30
N GLU A 43 -6.38 5.86 -8.84
CA GLU A 43 -6.59 4.43 -9.02
C GLU A 43 -6.82 3.74 -7.70
N LEU A 44 -6.02 4.08 -6.71
CA LEU A 44 -6.15 3.43 -5.41
C LEU A 44 -7.40 3.89 -4.67
N LEU A 45 -7.77 5.15 -4.81
CA LEU A 45 -9.01 5.65 -4.20
C LEU A 45 -10.25 5.00 -4.78
N ALA A 46 -10.17 4.51 -6.00
CA ALA A 46 -11.30 3.82 -6.61
C ALA A 46 -11.54 2.44 -5.98
N ILE A 47 -10.58 1.93 -5.25
CA ILE A 47 -10.72 0.64 -4.58
C ILE A 47 -11.60 0.81 -3.36
N HIS A 48 -12.68 0.02 -3.28
CA HIS A 48 -13.57 0.08 -2.12
C HIS A 48 -12.78 -0.27 -0.85
N GLY A 49 -12.93 0.52 0.17
CA GLY A 49 -12.20 0.31 1.43
C GLY A 49 -10.89 1.09 1.54
N VAL A 50 -10.47 1.75 0.45
CA VAL A 50 -9.27 2.58 0.47
C VAL A 50 -9.73 4.04 0.42
N GLY A 51 -9.54 4.77 1.50
CA GLY A 51 -9.99 6.15 1.60
C GLY A 51 -8.85 7.15 1.54
N PRO A 52 -9.18 8.44 1.61
CA PRO A 52 -8.15 9.50 1.54
C PRO A 52 -7.13 9.38 2.66
N LYS A 53 -7.54 8.93 3.83
CA LYS A 53 -6.62 8.79 4.95
C LYS A 53 -5.57 7.72 4.65
N ALA A 54 -5.99 6.59 4.10
CA ALA A 54 -5.04 5.54 3.72
C ALA A 54 -4.10 6.04 2.64
N ILE A 55 -4.60 6.80 1.69
CA ILE A 55 -3.77 7.36 0.62
C ILE A 55 -2.72 8.31 1.20
N ALA A 56 -3.09 9.13 2.17
CA ALA A 56 -2.14 10.05 2.80
C ALA A 56 -1.05 9.29 3.54
N ILE A 57 -1.45 8.25 4.27
CA ILE A 57 -0.49 7.43 5.03
C ILE A 57 0.46 6.71 4.08
N LEU A 58 -0.07 6.14 3.01
CA LEU A 58 0.77 5.49 2.02
C LEU A 58 1.72 6.47 1.35
N GLY A 59 1.25 7.68 1.09
CA GLY A 59 2.10 8.71 0.49
C GLY A 59 3.28 9.05 1.38
N GLU A 60 3.05 9.14 2.69
CA GLU A 60 4.14 9.41 3.64
C GLU A 60 5.13 8.25 3.66
N ALA A 61 4.62 7.03 3.64
CA ALA A 61 5.49 5.86 3.63
C ALA A 61 6.33 5.79 2.35
N LEU A 62 5.72 6.15 1.21
CA LEU A 62 6.45 6.21 -0.04
C LEU A 62 7.56 7.25 0.03
N ALA A 63 7.25 8.42 0.55
CA ALA A 63 8.23 9.49 0.65
C ALA A 63 9.42 9.06 1.51
N ALA A 64 9.17 8.32 2.56
CA ALA A 64 10.23 7.84 3.44
C ALA A 64 11.18 6.89 2.70
N MET A 65 10.71 6.27 1.64
CA MET A 65 11.54 5.37 0.82
C MET A 65 12.04 6.03 -0.46
N GLY A 66 11.79 7.32 -0.62
CA GLY A 66 12.19 8.01 -1.85
C GLY A 66 11.28 7.68 -3.03
N LEU A 67 10.08 7.20 -2.76
CA LEU A 67 9.12 6.85 -3.80
C LEU A 67 7.97 7.85 -3.81
N ALA A 68 7.14 7.78 -4.82
CA ALA A 68 5.96 8.63 -4.93
C ALA A 68 4.91 7.92 -5.77
N TYR A 69 3.66 8.36 -5.64
CA TYR A 69 2.61 7.85 -6.50
C TYR A 69 2.92 8.16 -7.96
N GLN A 70 2.33 7.37 -8.84
CA GLN A 70 2.58 7.53 -10.25
C GLN A 70 2.17 8.91 -10.77
N ASP A 71 1.13 9.49 -10.18
CA ASP A 71 0.62 10.79 -10.59
C ASP A 71 1.18 11.96 -9.78
N ALA A 72 2.19 11.72 -8.99
CA ALA A 72 2.78 12.76 -8.14
C ALA A 72 3.79 13.61 -8.91
#